data_e3f529853f50592562a100e27e8dc3c6
#
_entry.id   e3f529853f50592562a100e27e8dc3c6
#
_cell.length_a   1.000
_cell.length_b   1.000
_cell.length_c   1.000
_cell.angle_alpha   90.00
_cell.angle_beta   90.00
_cell.angle_gamma   90.00
#
_symmetry.space_group_name_H-M   'P 1'
#
loop_
_entity.id
_entity.type
_entity.pdbx_description
1 polymer ?
#
loop_
_entity_poly.entity_id
_entity_poly.type
_entity_poly.pdbx_seq_one_letter_code
_entity_poly.pdbx_strand_id
1 'polypeptide(L)'
;MANKITGTLTEGKPSVTDIVDLSGGDIGENELLRIAAIAESGSEYPLGQAVVTKAKERGLPVSNPDSFEAVSGHGLKATYGDHTILIGNRKLMYENAIEVGTRADSILSRLEQKGKTATLVSIDSRLSGIIAMSDTVKESAREAIDSLKNKMGIEVIMLTGDNERTAKAIASKLDINRIIAQVLPQQIEP
;
A
#
# COMPACT_ATOMS: atom_id res chain seq x y z
N MET A 1 -20.91 -6.59 -8.48
CA MET A 1 -19.89 -5.50 -8.54
C MET A 1 -18.92 -5.72 -7.40
N ALA A 2 -17.71 -6.20 -7.70
CA ALA A 2 -16.66 -6.29 -6.69
C ALA A 2 -16.04 -4.90 -6.54
N ASN A 3 -16.28 -4.25 -5.43
CA ASN A 3 -15.72 -2.94 -5.16
C ASN A 3 -14.42 -3.09 -4.37
N LYS A 4 -13.35 -2.43 -4.83
CA LYS A 4 -12.12 -2.29 -4.05
C LYS A 4 -12.45 -1.66 -2.69
N ILE A 5 -11.81 -2.12 -1.60
CA ILE A 5 -12.00 -1.52 -0.26
C ILE A 5 -11.68 -0.03 -0.29
N THR A 6 -10.58 0.35 -0.94
CA THR A 6 -10.21 1.75 -1.15
C THR A 6 -11.29 2.47 -1.93
N GLY A 7 -11.94 3.44 -1.29
CA GLY A 7 -13.05 4.21 -1.85
C GLY A 7 -14.45 3.64 -1.62
N THR A 8 -14.60 2.36 -1.20
CA THR A 8 -15.90 1.77 -0.84
C THR A 8 -16.13 1.84 0.67
N LEU A 9 -15.33 1.11 1.44
CA LEU A 9 -15.40 1.13 2.91
C LEU A 9 -14.57 2.26 3.51
N THR A 10 -13.62 2.80 2.74
CA THR A 10 -12.77 3.93 3.10
C THR A 10 -13.07 5.15 2.24
N GLU A 11 -12.57 6.30 2.62
CA GLU A 11 -12.77 7.57 1.89
C GLU A 11 -12.09 7.62 0.52
N GLY A 12 -11.15 6.70 0.25
CA GLY A 12 -10.38 6.68 -0.99
C GLY A 12 -9.30 7.76 -1.04
N LYS A 13 -8.93 8.29 0.12
CA LYS A 13 -7.91 9.34 0.28
C LYS A 13 -6.79 8.86 1.21
N PRO A 14 -5.98 7.88 0.78
CA PRO A 14 -4.87 7.42 1.59
C PRO A 14 -3.86 8.54 1.82
N SER A 15 -3.22 8.51 2.99
CA SER A 15 -2.14 9.41 3.34
C SER A 15 -0.94 8.62 3.85
N VAL A 16 0.29 9.09 3.56
CA VAL A 16 1.52 8.50 4.10
C VAL A 16 1.61 8.80 5.58
N THR A 17 1.70 7.74 6.38
CA THR A 17 1.75 7.81 7.85
C THR A 17 3.10 7.44 8.43
N ASP A 18 3.88 6.60 7.74
CA ASP A 18 5.20 6.17 8.20
C ASP A 18 6.16 6.07 7.02
N ILE A 19 7.38 6.48 7.24
CA ILE A 19 8.51 6.33 6.34
C ILE A 19 9.64 5.73 7.18
N VAL A 20 10.18 4.61 6.77
CA VAL A 20 11.22 3.90 7.50
C VAL A 20 12.41 3.68 6.59
N ASP A 21 13.51 4.35 6.87
CA ASP A 21 14.79 4.11 6.21
C ASP A 21 15.41 2.80 6.73
N LEU A 22 15.72 1.90 5.82
CA LEU A 22 16.40 0.62 6.09
C LEU A 22 17.84 0.59 5.57
N SER A 23 18.30 1.68 4.94
CA SER A 23 19.65 1.80 4.38
C SER A 23 20.77 1.93 5.45
N GLY A 24 20.38 2.06 6.71
CA GLY A 24 21.34 2.33 7.80
C GLY A 24 21.68 3.80 7.98
N GLY A 25 20.92 4.69 7.33
CA GLY A 25 21.12 6.15 7.36
C GLY A 25 21.80 6.71 6.10
N ASP A 26 22.17 5.85 5.16
CA ASP A 26 22.84 6.26 3.92
C ASP A 26 21.95 7.15 3.03
N ILE A 27 20.63 6.89 3.05
CA ILE A 27 19.64 7.59 2.21
C ILE A 27 18.84 8.63 3.02
N GLY A 28 18.32 8.23 4.16
CA GLY A 28 17.42 9.03 5.00
C GLY A 28 15.98 9.10 4.48
N GLU A 29 15.05 9.41 5.40
CA GLU A 29 13.60 9.37 5.10
C GLU A 29 13.16 10.31 3.98
N ASN A 30 13.72 11.52 3.91
CA ASN A 30 13.31 12.50 2.90
C ASN A 30 13.76 12.10 1.50
N GLU A 31 14.97 11.56 1.35
CA GLU A 31 15.46 11.10 0.07
C GLU A 31 14.75 9.81 -0.36
N LEU A 32 14.50 8.87 0.56
CA LEU A 32 13.67 7.70 0.32
C LEU A 32 12.28 8.09 -0.20
N LEU A 33 11.63 9.06 0.46
CA LEU A 33 10.32 9.57 0.05
C LEU A 33 10.39 10.25 -1.33
N ARG A 34 11.45 11.04 -1.59
CA ARG A 34 11.64 11.73 -2.87
C ARG A 34 11.77 10.73 -4.03
N ILE A 35 12.63 9.73 -3.86
CA ILE A 35 12.85 8.69 -4.88
C ILE A 35 11.56 7.89 -5.11
N ALA A 36 10.88 7.51 -4.05
CA ALA A 36 9.59 6.82 -4.17
C ALA A 36 8.53 7.68 -4.86
N ALA A 37 8.47 8.99 -4.58
CA ALA A 37 7.55 9.91 -5.23
C ALA A 37 7.84 10.09 -6.72
N ILE A 38 9.11 10.10 -7.12
CA ILE A 38 9.51 10.13 -8.52
C ILE A 38 9.00 8.86 -9.22
N ALA A 39 9.27 7.68 -8.65
CA ALA A 39 8.81 6.41 -9.20
C ALA A 39 7.27 6.32 -9.29
N GLU A 40 6.55 6.86 -8.31
CA GLU A 40 5.07 6.86 -8.26
C GLU A 40 4.42 8.00 -9.06
N SER A 41 5.19 8.97 -9.58
CA SER A 41 4.62 10.11 -10.31
C SER A 41 3.88 9.71 -11.59
N GLY A 42 4.23 8.56 -12.17
CA GLY A 42 3.52 7.95 -13.29
C GLY A 42 2.31 7.08 -12.89
N SER A 43 2.07 6.91 -11.59
CA SER A 43 1.01 6.02 -11.09
C SER A 43 -0.34 6.75 -10.99
N GLU A 44 -1.39 6.12 -11.50
CA GLU A 44 -2.78 6.56 -11.30
C GLU A 44 -3.41 5.98 -10.02
N TYR A 45 -2.67 5.13 -9.29
CA TYR A 45 -3.19 4.52 -8.07
C TYR A 45 -3.22 5.51 -6.90
N PRO A 46 -4.30 5.52 -6.09
CA PRO A 46 -4.42 6.43 -4.94
C PRO A 46 -3.25 6.35 -3.95
N LEU A 47 -2.66 5.15 -3.76
CA LEU A 47 -1.51 4.96 -2.88
C LEU A 47 -0.26 5.66 -3.43
N GLY A 48 0.01 5.57 -4.73
CA GLY A 48 1.11 6.29 -5.38
C GLY A 48 0.93 7.80 -5.29
N GLN A 49 -0.29 8.29 -5.54
CA GLN A 49 -0.61 9.71 -5.41
C GLN A 49 -0.43 10.23 -3.97
N ALA A 50 -0.69 9.40 -2.96
CA ALA A 50 -0.42 9.75 -1.56
C ALA A 50 1.08 9.96 -1.30
N VAL A 51 1.96 9.14 -1.89
CA VAL A 51 3.42 9.28 -1.79
C VAL A 51 3.88 10.58 -2.45
N VAL A 52 3.40 10.86 -3.66
CA VAL A 52 3.71 12.11 -4.40
C VAL A 52 3.23 13.33 -3.62
N THR A 53 2.01 13.30 -3.09
CA THR A 53 1.45 14.39 -2.27
C THR A 53 2.31 14.64 -1.05
N LYS A 54 2.71 13.59 -0.33
CA LYS A 54 3.56 13.70 0.86
C LYS A 54 4.93 14.30 0.58
N ALA A 55 5.55 13.94 -0.54
CA ALA A 55 6.81 14.53 -0.97
C ALA A 55 6.66 16.03 -1.27
N LYS A 56 5.60 16.44 -1.96
CA LYS A 56 5.28 17.83 -2.24
C LYS A 56 5.01 18.65 -0.95
N GLU A 57 4.27 18.07 0.01
CA GLU A 57 4.03 18.67 1.33
C GLU A 57 5.33 18.95 2.10
N ARG A 58 6.34 18.06 1.93
CA ARG A 58 7.67 18.25 2.52
C ARG A 58 8.59 19.17 1.68
N GLY A 59 8.09 19.75 0.60
CA GLY A 59 8.88 20.61 -0.30
C GLY A 59 9.97 19.87 -1.10
N LEU A 60 9.82 18.55 -1.26
CA LEU A 60 10.79 17.74 -1.99
C LEU A 60 10.53 17.86 -3.50
N PRO A 61 11.59 18.02 -4.32
CA PRO A 61 11.42 18.08 -5.77
C PRO A 61 11.04 16.70 -6.33
N VAL A 62 9.95 16.65 -7.08
CA VAL A 62 9.45 15.44 -7.74
C VAL A 62 9.45 15.67 -9.24
N SER A 63 10.28 14.93 -9.96
CA SER A 63 10.31 14.85 -11.43
C SER A 63 9.62 13.57 -11.90
N ASN A 64 9.45 13.43 -13.21
CA ASN A 64 8.99 12.16 -13.78
C ASN A 64 10.15 11.15 -13.80
N PRO A 65 9.86 9.84 -13.69
CA PRO A 65 10.84 8.79 -13.93
C PRO A 65 11.16 8.69 -15.45
N ASP A 66 12.32 8.14 -15.78
CA ASP A 66 12.70 7.89 -17.17
C ASP A 66 11.91 6.73 -17.76
N SER A 67 11.57 5.74 -16.96
CA SER A 67 10.65 4.65 -17.31
C SER A 67 9.76 4.29 -16.15
N PHE A 68 8.56 3.79 -16.46
CA PHE A 68 7.56 3.33 -15.48
C PHE A 68 6.86 2.08 -16.00
N GLU A 69 6.77 1.06 -15.18
CA GLU A 69 6.05 -0.18 -15.44
C GLU A 69 5.25 -0.60 -14.22
N ALA A 70 3.92 -0.67 -14.36
CA ALA A 70 3.05 -1.19 -13.33
C ALA A 70 3.05 -2.73 -13.34
N VAL A 71 3.37 -3.35 -12.21
CA VAL A 71 3.30 -4.81 -12.02
C VAL A 71 2.00 -5.15 -11.31
N SER A 72 1.02 -5.63 -12.07
CA SER A 72 -0.36 -5.84 -11.59
C SER A 72 -0.42 -6.65 -10.29
N GLY A 73 -1.03 -6.08 -9.25
CA GLY A 73 -1.19 -6.69 -7.94
C GLY A 73 0.09 -6.79 -7.08
N HIS A 74 1.25 -6.30 -7.59
CA HIS A 74 2.53 -6.45 -6.89
C HIS A 74 3.21 -5.12 -6.58
N GLY A 75 3.05 -4.11 -7.44
CA GLY A 75 3.68 -2.81 -7.30
C GLY A 75 4.12 -2.21 -8.64
N LEU A 76 5.27 -1.59 -8.69
CA LEU A 76 5.83 -0.97 -9.88
C LEU A 76 7.35 -1.12 -9.95
N LYS A 77 7.86 -0.94 -11.16
CA LYS A 77 9.28 -0.77 -11.48
C LYS A 77 9.45 0.55 -12.24
N ALA A 78 10.47 1.31 -11.87
CA ALA A 78 10.80 2.57 -12.52
C ALA A 78 12.31 2.73 -12.64
N THR A 79 12.75 3.58 -13.58
CA THR A 79 14.15 4.04 -13.63
C THR A 79 14.18 5.56 -13.52
N TYR A 80 15.21 6.08 -12.86
CA TYR A 80 15.47 7.51 -12.75
C TYR A 80 16.97 7.77 -12.67
N GLY A 81 17.54 8.41 -13.70
CA GLY A 81 18.97 8.47 -13.90
C GLY A 81 19.56 7.06 -14.02
N ASP A 82 20.62 6.79 -13.27
CA ASP A 82 21.27 5.48 -13.22
C ASP A 82 20.61 4.49 -12.24
N HIS A 83 19.51 4.90 -11.59
CA HIS A 83 18.87 4.09 -10.54
C HIS A 83 17.69 3.28 -11.05
N THR A 84 17.62 2.02 -10.64
CA THR A 84 16.45 1.16 -10.77
C THR A 84 15.69 1.13 -9.45
N ILE A 85 14.40 1.46 -9.49
CA ILE A 85 13.54 1.58 -8.33
C ILE A 85 12.42 0.55 -8.41
N LEU A 86 12.21 -0.21 -7.34
CA LEU A 86 11.07 -1.11 -7.18
C LEU A 86 10.26 -0.67 -5.96
N ILE A 87 8.95 -0.54 -6.14
CA ILE A 87 8.02 -0.25 -5.03
C ILE A 87 6.91 -1.28 -5.06
N GLY A 88 6.70 -2.00 -3.96
CA GLY A 88 5.64 -2.98 -3.92
C GLY A 88 5.66 -3.92 -2.72
N ASN A 89 5.00 -5.07 -2.88
CA ASN A 89 4.86 -6.06 -1.84
C ASN A 89 6.07 -7.03 -1.77
N ARG A 90 6.04 -7.95 -0.79
CA ARG A 90 7.08 -8.97 -0.61
C ARG A 90 7.31 -9.82 -1.85
N LYS A 91 6.24 -10.12 -2.60
CA LYS A 91 6.32 -10.95 -3.79
C LYS A 91 7.11 -10.27 -4.89
N LEU A 92 6.89 -8.97 -5.12
CA LEU A 92 7.69 -8.18 -6.08
C LEU A 92 9.17 -8.21 -5.72
N MET A 93 9.51 -8.05 -4.44
CA MET A 93 10.91 -8.10 -3.97
C MET A 93 11.52 -9.47 -4.23
N TYR A 94 10.81 -10.54 -3.86
CA TYR A 94 11.28 -11.91 -4.07
C TYR A 94 11.51 -12.24 -5.55
N GLU A 95 10.58 -11.88 -6.43
CA GLU A 95 10.68 -12.12 -7.89
C GLU A 95 11.85 -11.34 -8.54
N ASN A 96 12.34 -10.29 -7.89
CA ASN A 96 13.51 -9.52 -8.33
C ASN A 96 14.77 -9.82 -7.50
N ALA A 97 14.81 -10.93 -6.78
CA ALA A 97 15.94 -11.39 -5.96
C ALA A 97 16.40 -10.37 -4.88
N ILE A 98 15.44 -9.55 -4.37
CA ILE A 98 15.70 -8.60 -3.30
C ILE A 98 15.36 -9.25 -1.96
N GLU A 99 16.35 -9.37 -1.08
CA GLU A 99 16.19 -9.97 0.23
C GLU A 99 15.41 -9.03 1.17
N VAL A 100 14.29 -9.53 1.70
CA VAL A 100 13.54 -8.87 2.78
C VAL A 100 13.97 -9.50 4.10
N GLY A 101 14.99 -8.95 4.73
CA GLY A 101 15.52 -9.45 6.00
C GLY A 101 14.48 -9.41 7.13
N THR A 102 14.72 -10.17 8.19
CA THR A 102 13.80 -10.34 9.34
C THR A 102 13.39 -9.01 9.98
N ARG A 103 14.31 -8.03 10.06
CA ARG A 103 14.02 -6.68 10.59
C ARG A 103 12.96 -5.97 9.74
N ALA A 104 13.12 -5.95 8.43
CA ALA A 104 12.18 -5.31 7.51
C ALA A 104 10.82 -5.99 7.56
N ASP A 105 10.78 -7.33 7.53
CA ASP A 105 9.53 -8.09 7.62
C ASP A 105 8.79 -7.88 8.94
N SER A 106 9.51 -7.77 10.05
CA SER A 106 8.93 -7.47 11.36
C SER A 106 8.29 -6.08 11.40
N ILE A 107 8.95 -5.06 10.84
CA ILE A 107 8.41 -3.69 10.75
C ILE A 107 7.17 -3.68 9.86
N LEU A 108 7.25 -4.29 8.68
CA LEU A 108 6.16 -4.38 7.72
C LEU A 108 4.94 -5.05 8.35
N SER A 109 5.14 -6.22 8.99
CA SER A 109 4.08 -6.96 9.67
C SER A 109 3.39 -6.14 10.77
N ARG A 110 4.16 -5.37 11.56
CA ARG A 110 3.61 -4.48 12.59
C ARG A 110 2.77 -3.35 12.02
N LEU A 111 3.15 -2.79 10.87
CA LEU A 111 2.38 -1.75 10.18
C LEU A 111 1.07 -2.32 9.61
N GLU A 112 1.14 -3.49 9.00
CA GLU A 112 0.00 -4.23 8.48
C GLU A 112 -1.02 -4.58 9.58
N GLN A 113 -0.56 -5.02 10.75
CA GLN A 113 -1.41 -5.29 11.92
C GLN A 113 -2.15 -4.05 12.43
N LYS A 114 -1.64 -2.85 12.16
CA LYS A 114 -2.33 -1.58 12.44
C LYS A 114 -3.35 -1.18 11.38
N GLY A 115 -3.56 -2.01 10.35
CA GLY A 115 -4.46 -1.75 9.23
C GLY A 115 -3.88 -0.77 8.21
N LYS A 116 -2.55 -0.64 8.13
CA LYS A 116 -1.89 0.20 7.15
C LYS A 116 -1.51 -0.63 5.92
N THR A 117 -1.58 -0.03 4.75
CA THR A 117 -0.96 -0.57 3.54
C THR A 117 0.49 -0.13 3.55
N ALA A 118 1.41 -1.09 3.65
CA ALA A 118 2.83 -0.82 3.69
C ALA A 118 3.53 -1.43 2.47
N THR A 119 4.34 -0.63 1.79
CA THR A 119 5.10 -1.01 0.59
C THR A 119 6.60 -0.97 0.88
N LEU A 120 7.31 -1.92 0.29
CA LEU A 120 8.76 -1.98 0.30
C LEU A 120 9.31 -1.12 -0.84
N VAL A 121 10.38 -0.40 -0.59
CA VAL A 121 11.11 0.38 -1.59
C VAL A 121 12.52 -0.19 -1.72
N SER A 122 12.90 -0.56 -2.93
CA SER A 122 14.25 -1.00 -3.27
C SER A 122 14.86 -0.04 -4.27
N ILE A 123 16.14 0.24 -4.12
CA ILE A 123 16.95 1.06 -5.03
C ILE A 123 18.19 0.22 -5.37
N ASP A 124 18.46 0.06 -6.67
CA ASP A 124 19.61 -0.69 -7.21
C ASP A 124 19.76 -2.08 -6.58
N SER A 125 18.65 -2.83 -6.56
CA SER A 125 18.56 -4.18 -6.00
C SER A 125 18.84 -4.28 -4.49
N ARG A 126 18.83 -3.16 -3.76
CA ARG A 126 18.95 -3.13 -2.30
C ARG A 126 17.67 -2.66 -1.66
N LEU A 127 17.17 -3.39 -0.68
CA LEU A 127 16.03 -2.93 0.11
C LEU A 127 16.42 -1.67 0.88
N SER A 128 15.79 -0.55 0.52
CA SER A 128 16.15 0.78 1.03
C SER A 128 15.18 1.31 2.07
N GLY A 129 13.91 0.86 2.04
CA GLY A 129 12.97 1.32 3.05
C GLY A 129 11.55 0.77 2.93
N ILE A 130 10.69 1.31 3.80
CA ILE A 130 9.26 1.01 3.85
C ILE A 130 8.49 2.33 3.89
N ILE A 131 7.44 2.42 3.08
CA ILE A 131 6.47 3.53 3.16
C ILE A 131 5.11 2.93 3.49
N ALA A 132 4.47 3.41 4.55
CA ALA A 132 3.15 2.97 4.96
C ALA A 132 2.12 4.08 4.82
N MET A 133 0.94 3.69 4.39
CA MET A 133 -0.19 4.56 4.14
C MET A 133 -1.41 4.03 4.88
N SER A 134 -2.30 4.95 5.27
CA SER A 134 -3.58 4.63 5.87
C SER A 134 -4.68 5.41 5.18
N ASP A 135 -5.83 4.77 5.01
CA ASP A 135 -7.06 5.43 4.55
C ASP A 135 -8.11 5.37 5.65
N THR A 136 -8.92 6.41 5.74
CA THR A 136 -9.94 6.51 6.78
C THR A 136 -11.16 5.67 6.42
N VAL A 137 -11.62 4.84 7.35
CA VAL A 137 -12.88 4.11 7.22
C VAL A 137 -14.04 5.10 7.33
N LYS A 138 -14.97 5.06 6.36
CA LYS A 138 -16.16 5.90 6.36
C LYS A 138 -17.08 5.56 7.52
N GLU A 139 -17.61 6.56 8.19
CA GLU A 139 -18.64 6.35 9.21
C GLU A 139 -19.90 5.69 8.60
N SER A 140 -20.32 6.14 7.42
CA SER A 140 -21.41 5.53 6.68
C SER A 140 -21.22 4.04 6.34
N ALA A 141 -19.97 3.57 6.21
CA ALA A 141 -19.68 2.15 6.02
C ALA A 141 -19.96 1.35 7.28
N ARG A 142 -19.65 1.88 8.47
CA ARG A 142 -19.97 1.25 9.76
C ARG A 142 -21.47 1.11 9.93
N GLU A 143 -22.22 2.20 9.72
CA GLU A 143 -23.69 2.23 9.83
C GLU A 143 -24.35 1.25 8.84
N ALA A 144 -23.85 1.20 7.60
CA ALA A 144 -24.38 0.28 6.59
C ALA A 144 -24.13 -1.18 6.97
N ILE A 145 -22.91 -1.52 7.42
CA ILE A 145 -22.57 -2.89 7.84
C ILE A 145 -23.37 -3.30 9.07
N ASP A 146 -23.51 -2.43 10.06
CA ASP A 146 -24.36 -2.67 11.24
C ASP A 146 -25.81 -2.94 10.83
N SER A 147 -26.35 -2.12 9.93
CA SER A 147 -27.72 -2.31 9.43
C SER A 147 -27.92 -3.63 8.68
N LEU A 148 -26.98 -4.00 7.81
CA LEU A 148 -27.03 -5.28 7.07
C LEU A 148 -26.97 -6.46 8.01
N LYS A 149 -26.05 -6.46 8.98
CA LYS A 149 -25.84 -7.58 9.90
C LYS A 149 -26.96 -7.66 10.95
N ASN A 150 -27.20 -6.58 11.69
CA ASN A 150 -27.99 -6.62 12.92
C ASN A 150 -29.47 -6.37 12.68
N LYS A 151 -29.86 -5.60 11.64
CA LYS A 151 -31.27 -5.34 11.33
C LYS A 151 -31.82 -6.26 10.24
N MET A 152 -30.97 -6.67 9.27
CA MET A 152 -31.42 -7.46 8.11
C MET A 152 -30.95 -8.93 8.17
N GLY A 153 -30.07 -9.30 9.10
CA GLY A 153 -29.53 -10.66 9.23
C GLY A 153 -28.66 -11.12 8.04
N ILE A 154 -28.08 -10.17 7.30
CA ILE A 154 -27.28 -10.46 6.11
C ILE A 154 -25.83 -10.69 6.52
N GLU A 155 -25.21 -11.79 6.05
CA GLU A 155 -23.78 -12.01 6.19
C GLU A 155 -23.01 -11.03 5.30
N VAL A 156 -22.06 -10.30 5.90
CA VAL A 156 -21.17 -9.38 5.20
C VAL A 156 -19.80 -10.03 5.05
N ILE A 157 -19.30 -10.09 3.81
CA ILE A 157 -17.99 -10.64 3.47
C ILE A 157 -17.12 -9.51 2.91
N MET A 158 -15.91 -9.34 3.46
CA MET A 158 -14.93 -8.41 2.93
C MET A 158 -14.08 -9.08 1.85
N LEU A 159 -14.06 -8.51 0.64
CA LEU A 159 -13.20 -8.93 -0.46
C LEU A 159 -12.19 -7.82 -0.76
N THR A 160 -10.89 -8.14 -0.74
CA THR A 160 -9.82 -7.13 -0.91
C THR A 160 -8.57 -7.68 -1.59
N GLY A 161 -7.87 -6.80 -2.34
CA GLY A 161 -6.52 -7.05 -2.83
C GLY A 161 -5.42 -6.82 -1.78
N ASP A 162 -5.76 -6.21 -0.62
CA ASP A 162 -4.80 -6.00 0.45
C ASP A 162 -4.30 -7.32 1.05
N ASN A 163 -3.15 -7.27 1.72
CA ASN A 163 -2.65 -8.43 2.45
C ASN A 163 -3.59 -8.80 3.62
N GLU A 164 -3.50 -10.05 4.05
CA GLU A 164 -4.41 -10.63 5.06
C GLU A 164 -4.37 -9.90 6.41
N ARG A 165 -3.19 -9.41 6.84
CA ARG A 165 -3.04 -8.70 8.11
C ARG A 165 -3.74 -7.35 8.08
N THR A 166 -3.54 -6.56 7.03
CA THR A 166 -4.23 -5.29 6.82
C THR A 166 -5.74 -5.49 6.72
N ALA A 167 -6.17 -6.49 5.94
CA ALA A 167 -7.57 -6.83 5.78
C ALA A 167 -8.23 -7.21 7.11
N LYS A 168 -7.59 -8.04 7.94
CA LYS A 168 -8.07 -8.41 9.29
C LYS A 168 -8.18 -7.20 10.21
N ALA A 169 -7.19 -6.30 10.18
CA ALA A 169 -7.21 -5.11 11.02
C ALA A 169 -8.33 -4.13 10.62
N ILE A 170 -8.64 -3.99 9.33
CA ILE A 170 -9.76 -3.16 8.86
C ILE A 170 -11.09 -3.83 9.17
N ALA A 171 -11.23 -5.12 8.89
CA ALA A 171 -12.45 -5.90 9.13
C ALA A 171 -12.85 -5.91 10.62
N SER A 172 -11.87 -6.02 11.52
CA SER A 172 -12.08 -5.92 12.98
C SER A 172 -12.67 -4.57 13.39
N LYS A 173 -12.29 -3.47 12.74
CA LYS A 173 -12.86 -2.14 13.00
C LYS A 173 -14.32 -2.01 12.53
N LEU A 174 -14.75 -2.86 11.60
CA LEU A 174 -16.08 -2.88 10.98
C LEU A 174 -16.94 -4.07 11.43
N ASP A 175 -16.44 -4.88 12.38
CA ASP A 175 -17.11 -6.10 12.86
C ASP A 175 -17.47 -7.07 11.71
N ILE A 176 -16.57 -7.22 10.70
CA ILE A 176 -16.71 -8.17 9.61
C ILE A 176 -15.90 -9.42 9.95
N ASN A 177 -16.57 -10.59 10.01
CA ASN A 177 -15.94 -11.85 10.43
C ASN A 177 -15.36 -12.66 9.27
N ARG A 178 -15.89 -12.47 8.05
CA ARG A 178 -15.45 -13.22 6.87
C ARG A 178 -14.69 -12.33 5.90
N ILE A 179 -13.46 -12.75 5.60
CA ILE A 179 -12.51 -11.97 4.81
C ILE A 179 -11.95 -12.88 3.71
N ILE A 180 -11.86 -12.35 2.49
CA ILE A 180 -11.12 -12.92 1.37
C ILE A 180 -10.10 -11.86 0.94
N ALA A 181 -8.86 -12.05 1.34
CA ALA A 181 -7.76 -11.12 1.10
C ALA A 181 -6.88 -11.56 -0.08
N GLN A 182 -5.99 -10.69 -0.54
CA GLN A 182 -5.02 -10.94 -1.62
C GLN A 182 -5.66 -11.34 -2.95
N VAL A 183 -6.87 -10.87 -3.21
CA VAL A 183 -7.60 -11.18 -4.45
C VAL A 183 -7.06 -10.32 -5.59
N LEU A 184 -6.62 -10.98 -6.65
CA LEU A 184 -6.18 -10.28 -7.86
C LEU A 184 -7.38 -9.78 -8.67
N PRO A 185 -7.26 -8.67 -9.42
CA PRO A 185 -8.36 -8.13 -10.22
C PRO A 185 -9.00 -9.17 -11.16
N GLN A 186 -8.19 -10.06 -11.74
CA GLN A 186 -8.65 -11.12 -12.64
C GLN A 186 -9.50 -12.21 -11.94
N GLN A 187 -9.45 -12.31 -10.62
CA GLN A 187 -10.22 -13.27 -9.81
C GLN A 187 -11.57 -12.71 -9.35
N ILE A 188 -11.88 -11.45 -9.67
CA ILE A 188 -13.09 -10.74 -9.24
C ILE A 188 -14.13 -10.68 -10.38
N GLU A 189 -13.77 -11.05 -11.59
CA GLU A 189 -14.70 -11.08 -12.72
C GLU A 189 -15.70 -12.23 -12.57
N PRO A 190 -16.99 -11.98 -12.88
CA PRO A 190 -18.05 -13.00 -12.81
C PRO A 190 -17.91 -14.05 -13.89
#